data_fa3c871195cd0c5c911251171dc9551f
#
_entry.id   fa3c871195cd0c5c911251171dc9551f
#
_cell.length_a   1.000
_cell.length_b   1.000
_cell.length_c   1.000
_cell.angle_alpha   90.00
_cell.angle_beta   90.00
_cell.angle_gamma   90.00
#
_symmetry.space_group_name_H-M   'P 1'
#
loop_
_entity.id
_entity.type
_entity.pdbx_description
1 polymer ?
#
loop_
_entity_poly.entity_id
_entity_poly.type
_entity_poly.pdbx_seq_one_letter_code
_entity_poly.pdbx_strand_id
1 'polypeptide(L)'
;MVRCLKRMSAAFERFHPKEFPTKARMDLTISPNGSVIGDVVGPGVAFGWEEVGSVWYRRPEPYSVPPTLSIEEQEFATAESSAAFYGAWRTIGAFWVNHPDRNRIAASKALQIVSAQRRGFSIPKTLFTNDAEKLSTFYDEMNGNIVYKTMSQGILGRGAFRSVFTSRVKREHLQNGFLLSNGPGLFQEMIPKACDLRVTVIGERVFAVEIRAEPNSKENLDWRRFDLANLKHSAHCLTCDIEKRCLQLVHDLNLNYAAIDFILRDNGEYVFLEVNPNGQYGWIEDVIDMPITETLAELLVRHTIQF
;
A
#
# COMPACT_ATOMS: atom_id res chain seq x y z
N MET A 1 8.28 7.72 -14.03
CA MET A 1 8.78 8.73 -13.05
C MET A 1 10.04 9.42 -13.53
N VAL A 2 11.24 8.81 -13.60
CA VAL A 2 12.52 9.48 -13.99
C VAL A 2 12.40 10.25 -15.30
N ARG A 3 11.75 9.68 -16.34
CA ARG A 3 11.51 10.40 -17.61
C ARG A 3 10.64 11.65 -17.44
N CYS A 4 9.62 11.59 -16.59
CA CYS A 4 8.74 12.74 -16.31
C CYS A 4 9.52 13.83 -15.57
N LEU A 5 10.27 13.52 -14.52
CA LEU A 5 11.10 14.48 -13.79
C LEU A 5 12.14 15.15 -14.69
N LYS A 6 12.82 14.39 -15.57
CA LYS A 6 13.76 14.94 -16.56
C LYS A 6 13.07 15.90 -17.53
N ARG A 7 11.87 15.55 -18.03
CA ARG A 7 11.08 16.41 -18.93
C ARG A 7 10.65 17.72 -18.26
N MET A 8 10.41 17.65 -16.93
CA MET A 8 10.07 18.83 -16.12
C MET A 8 11.31 19.62 -15.66
N SER A 9 12.53 19.22 -16.06
CA SER A 9 13.80 19.82 -15.62
C SER A 9 13.95 19.86 -14.09
N ALA A 10 13.33 18.91 -13.38
CA ALA A 10 13.42 18.81 -11.94
C ALA A 10 14.75 18.17 -11.53
N ALA A 11 15.41 18.72 -10.53
CA ALA A 11 16.52 18.05 -9.87
C ALA A 11 15.97 16.88 -9.03
N PHE A 12 16.60 15.72 -9.12
CA PHE A 12 16.19 14.56 -8.32
C PHE A 12 17.36 13.61 -8.09
N GLU A 13 17.31 12.94 -6.96
CA GLU A 13 18.18 11.83 -6.64
C GLU A 13 17.39 10.54 -6.46
N ARG A 14 18.01 9.40 -6.72
CA ARG A 14 17.40 8.09 -6.53
C ARG A 14 18.26 7.27 -5.59
N PHE A 15 17.81 7.18 -4.35
CA PHE A 15 18.46 6.39 -3.31
C PHE A 15 17.80 5.02 -3.15
N HIS A 16 18.62 3.98 -3.01
CA HIS A 16 18.18 2.62 -2.71
C HIS A 16 18.65 2.23 -1.30
N PRO A 17 17.76 2.18 -0.29
CA PRO A 17 18.13 1.81 1.07
C PRO A 17 18.89 0.48 1.21
N LYS A 18 18.68 -0.47 0.30
CA LYS A 18 19.47 -1.72 0.26
C LYS A 18 20.97 -1.54 0.06
N GLU A 19 21.41 -0.38 -0.41
CA GLU A 19 22.84 -0.07 -0.57
C GLU A 19 23.49 0.31 0.74
N PHE A 20 22.73 0.66 1.74
CA PHE A 20 23.20 1.00 3.08
C PHE A 20 23.19 -0.24 4.00
N PRO A 21 24.17 -0.39 4.87
CA PRO A 21 25.38 0.44 5.05
C PRO A 21 26.57 0.01 4.17
N THR A 22 26.47 -1.08 3.39
CA THR A 22 27.63 -1.71 2.72
C THR A 22 28.19 -0.91 1.54
N LYS A 23 27.36 -0.15 0.84
CA LYS A 23 27.76 0.61 -0.37
C LYS A 23 27.44 2.10 -0.25
N ALA A 24 26.59 2.47 0.67
CA ALA A 24 26.23 3.85 0.94
C ALA A 24 26.57 4.20 2.39
N ARG A 25 26.81 5.47 2.64
CA ARG A 25 26.99 6.05 3.98
C ARG A 25 25.96 7.14 4.19
N MET A 26 25.64 7.41 5.43
CA MET A 26 24.87 8.56 5.86
C MET A 26 25.54 9.18 7.08
N ASP A 27 25.42 10.46 7.24
CA ASP A 27 25.63 11.15 8.49
C ASP A 27 24.46 12.08 8.81
N LEU A 28 24.27 12.33 10.08
CA LEU A 28 23.25 13.23 10.61
C LEU A 28 23.78 13.86 11.88
N THR A 29 24.07 15.16 11.82
CA THR A 29 24.52 15.94 12.96
C THR A 29 23.37 16.81 13.47
N ILE A 30 23.05 16.67 14.74
CA ILE A 30 22.09 17.53 15.44
C ILE A 30 22.82 18.45 16.35
N SER A 31 22.76 19.75 16.07
CA SER A 31 23.40 20.80 16.87
C SER A 31 22.58 21.11 18.13
N PRO A 32 23.19 21.70 19.18
CA PRO A 32 22.48 22.07 20.41
C PRO A 32 21.30 23.04 20.22
N ASN A 33 21.27 23.78 19.10
CA ASN A 33 20.17 24.66 18.72
C ASN A 33 19.08 23.94 17.95
N GLY A 34 19.20 22.59 17.75
CA GLY A 34 18.23 21.77 17.03
C GLY A 34 18.38 21.73 15.51
N SER A 35 19.39 22.42 14.93
CA SER A 35 19.63 22.31 13.48
C SER A 35 20.13 20.91 13.12
N VAL A 36 19.64 20.40 12.00
CA VAL A 36 19.95 19.07 11.48
C VAL A 36 20.65 19.24 10.14
N ILE A 37 21.87 18.74 10.03
CA ILE A 37 22.69 18.76 8.81
C ILE A 37 23.31 17.39 8.58
N GLY A 38 23.71 17.11 7.36
CA GLY A 38 24.39 15.87 6.98
C GLY A 38 23.97 15.38 5.60
N ASP A 39 24.52 14.27 5.19
CA ASP A 39 24.32 13.78 3.83
C ASP A 39 24.10 12.26 3.73
N VAL A 40 23.68 11.85 2.55
CA VAL A 40 23.68 10.47 2.08
C VAL A 40 24.52 10.40 0.82
N VAL A 41 25.52 9.53 0.82
CA VAL A 41 26.41 9.30 -0.32
C VAL A 41 26.47 7.82 -0.63
N GLY A 42 26.19 7.45 -1.86
CA GLY A 42 26.21 6.08 -2.33
C GLY A 42 26.52 5.97 -3.83
N PRO A 43 26.40 4.79 -4.43
CA PRO A 43 26.64 4.60 -5.84
C PRO A 43 25.71 5.42 -6.73
N GLY A 44 26.26 6.51 -7.33
CA GLY A 44 25.52 7.40 -8.22
C GLY A 44 24.46 8.25 -7.53
N VAL A 45 24.58 8.49 -6.21
CA VAL A 45 23.68 9.33 -5.43
C VAL A 45 24.48 10.12 -4.38
N ALA A 46 24.19 11.42 -4.26
CA ALA A 46 24.68 12.26 -3.17
C ALA A 46 23.70 13.41 -2.94
N PHE A 47 23.23 13.59 -1.69
CA PHE A 47 22.34 14.71 -1.34
C PHE A 47 22.45 15.04 0.15
N GLY A 48 22.31 16.33 0.50
CA GLY A 48 22.12 16.80 1.86
C GLY A 48 20.68 16.65 2.33
N TRP A 49 20.48 16.36 3.61
CA TRP A 49 19.12 16.25 4.19
C TRP A 49 18.32 17.53 4.06
N GLU A 50 18.99 18.69 4.17
CA GLU A 50 18.41 20.04 4.03
C GLU A 50 18.00 20.38 2.60
N GLU A 51 18.54 19.67 1.59
CA GLU A 51 18.23 19.90 0.18
C GLU A 51 16.96 19.17 -0.28
N VAL A 52 16.42 18.27 0.56
CA VAL A 52 15.29 17.43 0.21
C VAL A 52 13.97 18.16 0.36
N GLY A 53 13.40 18.68 -0.73
CA GLY A 53 12.10 19.34 -0.73
C GLY A 53 10.91 18.38 -0.82
N SER A 54 11.04 17.27 -1.57
CA SER A 54 9.99 16.25 -1.66
C SER A 54 10.55 14.83 -1.77
N VAL A 55 9.79 13.85 -1.27
CA VAL A 55 10.19 12.44 -1.27
C VAL A 55 9.09 11.53 -1.80
N TRP A 56 9.42 10.71 -2.78
CA TRP A 56 8.58 9.59 -3.18
C TRP A 56 9.08 8.29 -2.55
N TYR A 57 8.45 7.87 -1.44
CA TYR A 57 8.79 6.66 -0.71
C TYR A 57 8.07 5.45 -1.32
N ARG A 58 8.78 4.73 -2.19
CA ARG A 58 8.21 3.61 -2.94
C ARG A 58 8.90 2.30 -2.64
N ARG A 59 8.32 1.50 -1.75
CA ARG A 59 8.70 0.09 -1.47
C ARG A 59 10.22 -0.13 -1.46
N PRO A 60 10.95 0.53 -0.56
CA PRO A 60 12.38 0.27 -0.45
C PRO A 60 12.64 -1.20 -0.14
N GLU A 61 13.72 -1.73 -0.69
CA GLU A 61 14.21 -3.05 -0.31
C GLU A 61 14.88 -2.97 1.08
N PRO A 62 14.94 -4.10 1.83
CA PRO A 62 15.64 -4.16 3.10
C PRO A 62 17.10 -3.73 3.00
N TYR A 63 17.66 -3.21 4.08
CA TYR A 63 19.07 -2.86 4.18
C TYR A 63 19.96 -4.09 3.96
N SER A 64 21.11 -3.90 3.33
CA SER A 64 22.07 -4.97 3.03
C SER A 64 23.26 -4.87 3.97
N VAL A 65 23.25 -5.66 5.03
CA VAL A 65 24.38 -5.80 5.94
C VAL A 65 25.38 -6.86 5.45
N PRO A 66 26.67 -6.81 5.88
CA PRO A 66 27.65 -7.78 5.43
C PRO A 66 27.25 -9.21 5.80
N PRO A 67 27.27 -10.16 4.82
CA PRO A 67 26.91 -11.56 5.08
C PRO A 67 27.94 -12.34 5.92
N THR A 68 29.10 -11.72 6.19
CA THR A 68 30.16 -12.27 7.04
C THR A 68 29.88 -12.10 8.54
N LEU A 69 28.89 -11.30 8.90
CA LEU A 69 28.45 -11.13 10.29
C LEU A 69 27.64 -12.36 10.74
N SER A 70 27.67 -12.65 12.05
CA SER A 70 26.75 -13.63 12.65
C SER A 70 25.30 -13.21 12.47
N ILE A 71 24.35 -14.11 12.69
CA ILE A 71 22.90 -13.81 12.54
C ILE A 71 22.49 -12.69 13.49
N GLU A 72 22.94 -12.73 14.73
CA GLU A 72 22.66 -11.72 15.75
C GLU A 72 23.23 -10.35 15.39
N GLU A 73 24.46 -10.33 14.86
CA GLU A 73 25.09 -9.09 14.39
C GLU A 73 24.38 -8.51 13.15
N GLN A 74 23.92 -9.37 12.24
CA GLN A 74 23.11 -8.93 11.08
C GLN A 74 21.77 -8.36 11.52
N GLU A 75 21.08 -8.98 12.46
CA GLU A 75 19.83 -8.48 13.04
C GLU A 75 20.04 -7.12 13.72
N PHE A 76 21.08 -6.99 14.52
CA PHE A 76 21.44 -5.73 15.18
C PHE A 76 21.78 -4.63 14.17
N ALA A 77 22.67 -4.89 13.22
CA ALA A 77 23.08 -3.91 12.20
C ALA A 77 21.90 -3.46 11.32
N THR A 78 20.96 -4.38 11.01
CA THR A 78 19.74 -4.08 10.27
C THR A 78 18.80 -3.18 11.09
N ALA A 79 18.64 -3.45 12.39
CA ALA A 79 17.84 -2.65 13.29
C ALA A 79 18.39 -1.25 13.44
N GLU A 80 19.71 -1.09 13.65
CA GLU A 80 20.39 0.21 13.76
C GLU A 80 20.30 1.00 12.45
N SER A 81 20.49 0.34 11.29
CA SER A 81 20.33 0.96 9.99
C SER A 81 18.90 1.50 9.78
N SER A 82 17.93 0.71 10.19
CA SER A 82 16.52 1.10 10.14
C SER A 82 16.23 2.29 11.06
N ALA A 83 16.72 2.26 12.32
CA ALA A 83 16.52 3.31 13.29
C ALA A 83 17.16 4.63 12.84
N ALA A 84 18.36 4.58 12.27
CA ALA A 84 19.06 5.75 11.76
C ALA A 84 18.27 6.44 10.64
N PHE A 85 17.86 5.69 9.59
CA PHE A 85 17.08 6.28 8.50
C PHE A 85 15.70 6.73 8.94
N TYR A 86 14.98 5.97 9.76
CA TYR A 86 13.68 6.42 10.29
C TYR A 86 13.81 7.67 11.15
N GLY A 87 14.90 7.80 11.90
CA GLY A 87 15.24 9.02 12.62
C GLY A 87 15.41 10.21 11.68
N ALA A 88 16.29 10.07 10.69
CA ALA A 88 16.55 11.11 9.70
C ALA A 88 15.27 11.53 8.95
N TRP A 89 14.50 10.58 8.43
CA TRP A 89 13.27 10.89 7.68
C TRP A 89 12.24 11.68 8.48
N ARG A 90 12.21 11.53 9.81
CA ARG A 90 11.31 12.30 10.68
C ARG A 90 11.79 13.70 10.99
N THR A 91 13.07 13.99 10.74
CA THR A 91 13.64 15.32 10.98
C THR A 91 13.65 16.21 9.74
N ILE A 92 13.54 15.64 8.54
CA ILE A 92 13.48 16.43 7.30
C ILE A 92 12.08 16.99 7.07
N GLY A 93 12.00 18.30 6.78
CA GLY A 93 10.75 19.02 6.51
C GLY A 93 10.19 18.81 5.10
N ALA A 94 10.54 17.72 4.42
CA ALA A 94 10.13 17.44 3.05
C ALA A 94 8.64 17.10 2.91
N PHE A 95 8.11 17.35 1.71
CA PHE A 95 6.80 16.82 1.31
C PHE A 95 6.90 15.33 0.94
N TRP A 96 6.06 14.50 1.52
CA TRP A 96 6.15 13.04 1.37
C TRP A 96 5.01 12.42 0.57
N VAL A 97 5.35 11.56 -0.35
CA VAL A 97 4.42 10.66 -1.04
C VAL A 97 4.87 9.20 -0.86
N ASN A 98 4.42 8.51 0.19
CA ASN A 98 3.91 9.00 1.47
C ASN A 98 5.00 8.84 2.52
N HIS A 99 4.89 9.55 3.65
CA HIS A 99 5.78 9.31 4.79
C HIS A 99 5.63 7.85 5.28
N PRO A 100 6.73 7.12 5.55
CA PRO A 100 6.67 5.70 5.94
C PRO A 100 5.81 5.43 7.18
N ASP A 101 5.79 6.33 8.17
CA ASP A 101 4.93 6.17 9.33
C ASP A 101 3.44 6.28 8.96
N ARG A 102 3.09 7.18 8.03
CA ARG A 102 1.71 7.29 7.53
C ARG A 102 1.30 6.05 6.76
N ASN A 103 2.19 5.51 5.94
CA ASN A 103 1.96 4.23 5.26
C ASN A 103 1.69 3.09 6.26
N ARG A 104 2.49 3.01 7.34
CA ARG A 104 2.33 1.98 8.37
C ARG A 104 1.00 2.09 9.11
N ILE A 105 0.59 3.29 9.48
CA ILE A 105 -0.70 3.54 10.14
C ILE A 105 -1.84 3.19 9.19
N ALA A 106 -1.78 3.72 7.96
CA ALA A 106 -2.81 3.51 6.96
C ALA A 106 -2.92 2.05 6.47
N ALA A 107 -1.89 1.22 6.65
CA ALA A 107 -1.94 -0.21 6.34
C ALA A 107 -2.83 -1.03 7.29
N SER A 108 -3.26 -0.47 8.43
CA SER A 108 -4.13 -1.15 9.40
C SER A 108 -5.52 -1.40 8.82
N LYS A 109 -5.88 -2.66 8.57
CA LYS A 109 -7.16 -3.05 7.96
C LYS A 109 -8.37 -2.60 8.77
N ALA A 110 -8.32 -2.72 10.10
CA ALA A 110 -9.41 -2.27 10.97
C ALA A 110 -9.62 -0.76 10.87
N LEU A 111 -8.53 0.04 10.90
CA LEU A 111 -8.60 1.49 10.74
C LEU A 111 -9.20 1.87 9.38
N GLN A 112 -8.76 1.22 8.29
CA GLN A 112 -9.25 1.48 6.94
C GLN A 112 -10.77 1.28 6.85
N ILE A 113 -11.28 0.16 7.35
CA ILE A 113 -12.70 -0.21 7.30
C ILE A 113 -13.55 0.81 8.07
N VAL A 114 -13.13 1.16 9.31
CA VAL A 114 -13.83 2.14 10.13
C VAL A 114 -13.79 3.53 9.48
N SER A 115 -12.65 3.95 8.92
CA SER A 115 -12.51 5.24 8.24
C SER A 115 -13.40 5.32 6.98
N ALA A 116 -13.44 4.25 6.19
CA ALA A 116 -14.29 4.19 5.01
C ALA A 116 -15.78 4.26 5.37
N GLN A 117 -16.21 3.54 6.40
CA GLN A 117 -17.59 3.59 6.90
C GLN A 117 -17.97 5.00 7.37
N ARG A 118 -17.07 5.69 8.10
CA ARG A 118 -17.27 7.08 8.53
C ARG A 118 -17.43 8.07 7.37
N ARG A 119 -16.85 7.76 6.21
CA ARG A 119 -17.02 8.52 4.97
C ARG A 119 -18.23 8.07 4.15
N GLY A 120 -19.06 7.19 4.71
CA GLY A 120 -20.34 6.75 4.11
C GLY A 120 -20.17 5.71 3.00
N PHE A 121 -19.02 5.02 2.92
CA PHE A 121 -18.90 3.86 2.05
C PHE A 121 -19.59 2.64 2.65
N SER A 122 -20.25 1.84 1.82
CA SER A 122 -20.63 0.48 2.19
C SER A 122 -19.38 -0.36 2.43
N ILE A 123 -19.40 -1.16 3.49
CA ILE A 123 -18.32 -2.06 3.86
C ILE A 123 -18.86 -3.49 4.03
N PRO A 124 -18.09 -4.55 3.74
CA PRO A 124 -18.50 -5.92 4.06
C PRO A 124 -18.60 -6.11 5.57
N LYS A 125 -19.54 -6.92 6.04
CA LYS A 125 -19.51 -7.37 7.44
C LYS A 125 -18.17 -8.07 7.70
N THR A 126 -17.48 -7.69 8.78
CA THR A 126 -16.07 -8.03 8.99
C THR A 126 -15.87 -8.57 10.41
N LEU A 127 -15.14 -9.68 10.51
CA LEU A 127 -14.74 -10.31 11.76
C LEU A 127 -13.21 -10.49 11.82
N PHE A 128 -12.59 -9.99 12.88
CA PHE A 128 -11.20 -10.30 13.25
C PHE A 128 -11.27 -11.25 14.46
N THR A 129 -10.77 -12.47 14.31
CA THR A 129 -10.85 -13.45 15.40
C THR A 129 -9.78 -14.54 15.32
N ASN A 130 -9.44 -15.09 16.47
CA ASN A 130 -8.76 -16.38 16.63
C ASN A 130 -9.64 -17.40 17.37
N ASP A 131 -10.93 -17.10 17.52
CA ASP A 131 -11.94 -17.91 18.19
C ASP A 131 -12.75 -18.68 17.14
N ALA A 132 -12.68 -20.01 17.18
CA ALA A 132 -13.34 -20.88 16.21
C ALA A 132 -14.89 -20.86 16.36
N GLU A 133 -15.42 -20.65 17.56
CA GLU A 133 -16.88 -20.58 17.79
C GLU A 133 -17.44 -19.31 17.18
N LYS A 134 -16.76 -18.18 17.39
CA LYS A 134 -17.13 -16.89 16.75
C LYS A 134 -17.04 -16.97 15.23
N LEU A 135 -16.04 -17.65 14.69
CA LEU A 135 -15.94 -17.85 13.25
C LEU A 135 -17.09 -18.74 12.73
N SER A 136 -17.43 -19.81 13.45
CA SER A 136 -18.57 -20.67 13.08
C SER A 136 -19.89 -19.90 13.08
N THR A 137 -20.13 -19.11 14.12
CA THR A 137 -21.31 -18.25 14.20
C THR A 137 -21.37 -17.25 13.02
N PHE A 138 -20.27 -16.58 12.74
CA PHE A 138 -20.17 -15.65 11.60
C PHE A 138 -20.39 -16.33 10.25
N TYR A 139 -19.85 -17.55 10.09
CA TYR A 139 -20.07 -18.36 8.89
C TYR A 139 -21.55 -18.68 8.66
N ASP A 140 -22.25 -19.11 9.72
CA ASP A 140 -23.66 -19.48 9.67
C ASP A 140 -24.54 -18.22 9.44
N GLU A 141 -24.25 -17.09 10.09
CA GLU A 141 -24.91 -15.80 9.85
C GLU A 141 -24.80 -15.33 8.38
N MET A 142 -23.67 -15.59 7.73
CA MET A 142 -23.43 -15.23 6.33
C MET A 142 -23.82 -16.35 5.36
N ASN A 143 -24.54 -17.38 5.81
CA ASN A 143 -24.94 -18.54 4.99
C ASN A 143 -23.76 -19.18 4.23
N GLY A 144 -22.58 -19.23 4.84
CA GLY A 144 -21.38 -19.80 4.25
C GLY A 144 -20.69 -18.90 3.21
N ASN A 145 -21.17 -17.67 3.01
CA ASN A 145 -20.62 -16.74 2.04
C ASN A 145 -19.61 -15.80 2.71
N ILE A 146 -18.48 -16.34 3.11
CA ILE A 146 -17.38 -15.56 3.69
C ILE A 146 -16.05 -15.86 3.02
N VAL A 147 -15.17 -14.88 3.07
CA VAL A 147 -13.79 -14.96 2.59
C VAL A 147 -12.79 -14.71 3.72
N TYR A 148 -11.65 -15.37 3.65
CA TYR A 148 -10.47 -15.08 4.45
C TYR A 148 -9.56 -14.11 3.70
N LYS A 149 -9.02 -13.13 4.42
CA LYS A 149 -8.02 -12.17 3.92
C LYS A 149 -6.85 -12.08 4.88
N THR A 150 -5.67 -11.77 4.34
CA THR A 150 -4.50 -11.45 5.18
C THR A 150 -4.61 -10.05 5.74
N MET A 151 -4.16 -9.87 6.99
CA MET A 151 -4.05 -8.55 7.63
C MET A 151 -2.73 -7.85 7.30
N SER A 152 -1.69 -8.64 7.00
CA SER A 152 -0.36 -8.20 6.60
C SER A 152 -0.17 -8.28 5.08
N GLN A 153 1.07 -8.24 4.63
CA GLN A 153 1.40 -8.34 3.19
C GLN A 153 1.04 -9.68 2.54
N GLY A 154 0.63 -10.68 3.33
CA GLY A 154 0.22 -11.99 2.81
C GLY A 154 1.35 -12.77 2.13
N ILE A 155 2.58 -12.63 2.63
CA ILE A 155 3.75 -13.32 2.10
C ILE A 155 4.17 -14.39 3.11
N LEU A 156 4.29 -15.63 2.65
CA LEU A 156 4.81 -16.76 3.44
C LEU A 156 6.18 -17.18 2.91
N GLY A 157 7.09 -17.49 3.83
CA GLY A 157 8.39 -18.11 3.55
C GLY A 157 9.57 -17.14 3.60
N ARG A 158 10.75 -17.71 3.97
CA ARG A 158 12.07 -17.08 3.86
C ARG A 158 12.73 -17.68 2.62
N GLY A 159 12.75 -16.96 1.50
CA GLY A 159 13.41 -17.40 0.24
C GLY A 159 12.43 -17.64 -0.92
N ALA A 160 11.64 -18.69 -0.92
CA ALA A 160 10.57 -18.88 -1.91
C ALA A 160 9.28 -18.24 -1.38
N PHE A 161 8.95 -17.06 -1.88
CA PHE A 161 7.75 -16.33 -1.45
C PHE A 161 6.49 -16.96 -2.05
N ARG A 162 5.53 -17.29 -1.19
CA ARG A 162 4.16 -17.64 -1.58
C ARG A 162 3.20 -16.55 -1.14
N SER A 163 2.42 -16.02 -2.08
CA SER A 163 1.37 -15.03 -1.78
C SER A 163 0.12 -15.73 -1.28
N VAL A 164 -0.44 -15.21 -0.20
CA VAL A 164 -1.76 -15.63 0.31
C VAL A 164 -2.79 -14.65 -0.22
N PHE A 165 -3.66 -15.14 -1.08
CA PHE A 165 -4.73 -14.35 -1.68
C PHE A 165 -6.03 -14.50 -0.90
N THR A 166 -7.00 -13.61 -1.15
CA THR A 166 -8.38 -13.76 -0.69
C THR A 166 -8.91 -15.13 -1.10
N SER A 167 -9.45 -15.86 -0.15
CA SER A 167 -9.88 -17.24 -0.34
C SER A 167 -11.24 -17.49 0.31
N ARG A 168 -12.11 -18.26 -0.36
CA ARG A 168 -13.40 -18.65 0.20
C ARG A 168 -13.19 -19.58 1.41
N VAL A 169 -13.90 -19.30 2.49
CA VAL A 169 -13.95 -20.20 3.64
C VAL A 169 -15.02 -21.25 3.37
N LYS A 170 -14.66 -22.51 3.51
CA LYS A 170 -15.57 -23.65 3.39
C LYS A 170 -15.86 -24.23 4.75
N ARG A 171 -16.98 -24.97 4.89
CA ARG A 171 -17.35 -25.60 6.15
C ARG A 171 -16.27 -26.55 6.71
N GLU A 172 -15.58 -27.26 5.80
CA GLU A 172 -14.46 -28.13 6.17
C GLU A 172 -13.31 -27.41 6.89
N HIS A 173 -13.10 -26.12 6.57
CA HIS A 173 -12.07 -25.30 7.22
C HIS A 173 -12.40 -25.01 8.70
N LEU A 174 -13.67 -25.00 9.07
CA LEU A 174 -14.12 -24.77 10.45
C LEU A 174 -13.82 -25.95 11.37
N GLN A 175 -13.70 -27.16 10.82
CA GLN A 175 -13.39 -28.37 11.59
C GLN A 175 -11.97 -28.36 12.16
N ASN A 176 -11.08 -27.53 11.59
CA ASN A 176 -9.70 -27.36 12.04
C ASN A 176 -9.53 -26.11 12.91
N GLY A 177 -10.44 -25.86 13.84
CA GLY A 177 -10.42 -24.69 14.73
C GLY A 177 -9.10 -24.50 15.48
N PHE A 178 -8.34 -25.58 15.72
CA PHE A 178 -6.98 -25.52 16.27
C PHE A 178 -6.02 -24.67 15.44
N LEU A 179 -6.14 -24.64 14.11
CA LEU A 179 -5.28 -23.81 13.26
C LEU A 179 -5.53 -22.31 13.45
N LEU A 180 -6.76 -21.94 13.76
CA LEU A 180 -7.13 -20.54 14.01
C LEU A 180 -6.55 -20.02 15.34
N SER A 181 -6.39 -20.89 16.34
CA SER A 181 -5.80 -20.50 17.64
C SER A 181 -4.33 -20.12 17.54
N ASN A 182 -3.62 -20.53 16.47
CA ASN A 182 -2.23 -20.15 16.24
C ASN A 182 -2.03 -18.70 15.80
N GLY A 183 -3.10 -18.02 15.39
CA GLY A 183 -3.04 -16.60 15.01
C GLY A 183 -4.41 -16.09 14.53
N PRO A 184 -4.70 -14.80 14.74
CA PRO A 184 -5.99 -14.24 14.31
C PRO A 184 -6.15 -14.20 12.80
N GLY A 185 -7.37 -14.42 12.32
CA GLY A 185 -7.77 -14.26 10.93
C GLY A 185 -8.66 -13.04 10.70
N LEU A 186 -8.67 -12.53 9.50
CA LEU A 186 -9.63 -11.54 9.00
C LEU A 186 -10.62 -12.26 8.07
N PHE A 187 -11.88 -12.22 8.45
CA PHE A 187 -12.98 -12.82 7.70
C PHE A 187 -13.97 -11.73 7.30
N GLN A 188 -14.44 -11.79 6.08
CA GLN A 188 -15.39 -10.83 5.54
C GLN A 188 -16.53 -11.53 4.79
N GLU A 189 -17.70 -10.90 4.82
CA GLU A 189 -18.80 -11.22 3.93
C GLU A 189 -18.31 -11.22 2.47
N MET A 190 -18.69 -12.24 1.71
CA MET A 190 -18.40 -12.34 0.28
C MET A 190 -19.43 -11.51 -0.48
N ILE A 191 -19.01 -10.39 -1.06
CA ILE A 191 -19.88 -9.48 -1.78
C ILE A 191 -20.02 -9.93 -3.24
N PRO A 192 -21.25 -10.13 -3.76
CA PRO A 192 -21.48 -10.28 -5.19
C PRO A 192 -21.03 -9.02 -5.96
N LYS A 193 -20.34 -9.21 -7.08
CA LYS A 193 -19.73 -8.11 -7.82
C LYS A 193 -20.05 -8.14 -9.32
N ALA A 194 -20.28 -6.96 -9.90
CA ALA A 194 -20.25 -6.73 -11.33
C ALA A 194 -18.80 -6.62 -11.83
N CYS A 195 -17.97 -5.90 -11.07
CA CYS A 195 -16.53 -5.78 -11.32
C CYS A 195 -15.77 -5.35 -10.08
N ASP A 196 -14.45 -5.49 -10.10
CA ASP A 196 -13.55 -4.82 -9.18
C ASP A 196 -13.24 -3.41 -9.71
N LEU A 197 -13.04 -2.44 -8.79
CA LEU A 197 -12.57 -1.11 -9.13
C LEU A 197 -11.26 -0.81 -8.41
N ARG A 198 -10.31 -0.30 -9.16
CA ARG A 198 -9.08 0.28 -8.64
C ARG A 198 -9.15 1.79 -8.77
N VAL A 199 -9.20 2.50 -7.64
CA VAL A 199 -9.21 3.96 -7.59
C VAL A 199 -7.87 4.44 -7.06
N THR A 200 -7.12 5.18 -7.89
CA THR A 200 -5.82 5.76 -7.52
C THR A 200 -6.01 7.24 -7.24
N VAL A 201 -5.67 7.65 -6.02
CA VAL A 201 -5.73 9.05 -5.56
C VAL A 201 -4.31 9.59 -5.48
N ILE A 202 -4.06 10.79 -6.05
CA ILE A 202 -2.77 11.48 -6.07
C ILE A 202 -3.02 12.95 -5.77
N GLY A 203 -2.72 13.40 -4.55
CA GLY A 203 -3.15 14.72 -4.09
C GLY A 203 -4.65 14.90 -4.27
N GLU A 204 -5.06 15.82 -5.14
CA GLU A 204 -6.47 16.12 -5.45
C GLU A 204 -6.98 15.45 -6.75
N ARG A 205 -6.17 14.61 -7.40
CA ARG A 205 -6.53 13.92 -8.64
C ARG A 205 -6.93 12.47 -8.36
N VAL A 206 -7.96 12.01 -9.05
CA VAL A 206 -8.50 10.66 -8.90
C VAL A 206 -8.57 9.97 -10.26
N PHE A 207 -8.08 8.73 -10.32
CA PHE A 207 -8.13 7.87 -11.50
C PHE A 207 -8.82 6.56 -11.11
N ALA A 208 -9.84 6.16 -11.84
CA ALA A 208 -10.57 4.93 -11.55
C ALA A 208 -10.60 3.98 -12.75
N VAL A 209 -10.40 2.71 -12.49
CA VAL A 209 -10.32 1.64 -13.48
C VAL A 209 -11.20 0.47 -13.06
N GLU A 210 -12.08 0.04 -13.95
CA GLU A 210 -12.79 -1.23 -13.83
C GLU A 210 -11.89 -2.38 -14.22
N ILE A 211 -11.98 -3.45 -13.46
CA ILE A 211 -11.26 -4.70 -13.69
C ILE A 211 -12.32 -5.82 -13.76
N ARG A 212 -12.49 -6.40 -14.95
CA ARG A 212 -13.47 -7.47 -15.19
C ARG A 212 -12.75 -8.75 -15.57
N ALA A 213 -13.03 -9.83 -14.85
CA ALA A 213 -12.60 -11.15 -15.26
C ALA A 213 -13.55 -11.70 -16.33
N GLU A 214 -13.06 -12.63 -17.14
CA GLU A 214 -13.88 -13.38 -18.10
C GLU A 214 -15.03 -14.11 -17.40
N PRO A 215 -16.23 -14.19 -18.02
CA PRO A 215 -17.47 -14.71 -17.40
C PRO A 215 -17.38 -16.15 -16.86
N ASN A 216 -16.42 -16.95 -17.32
CA ASN A 216 -16.28 -18.37 -16.96
C ASN A 216 -15.30 -18.65 -15.82
N SER A 217 -14.71 -17.65 -15.20
CA SER A 217 -13.84 -17.85 -14.05
C SER A 217 -14.70 -18.02 -12.78
N LYS A 218 -15.02 -19.24 -12.43
CA LYS A 218 -15.93 -19.62 -11.31
C LYS A 218 -15.50 -19.15 -9.90
N GLU A 219 -14.32 -18.59 -9.72
CA GLU A 219 -13.79 -18.12 -8.42
C GLU A 219 -13.03 -16.79 -8.54
N ASN A 220 -13.61 -15.80 -9.21
CA ASN A 220 -13.00 -14.47 -9.26
C ASN A 220 -13.17 -13.71 -7.93
N LEU A 221 -12.54 -14.21 -6.86
CA LEU A 221 -12.53 -13.55 -5.55
C LEU A 221 -11.47 -12.47 -5.45
N ASP A 222 -10.37 -12.62 -6.21
CA ASP A 222 -9.22 -11.73 -6.15
C ASP A 222 -8.60 -11.63 -7.55
N TRP A 223 -8.78 -10.48 -8.21
CA TRP A 223 -8.29 -10.24 -9.57
C TRP A 223 -6.76 -10.42 -9.70
N ARG A 224 -6.01 -10.27 -8.60
CA ARG A 224 -4.55 -10.43 -8.55
C ARG A 224 -4.08 -11.87 -8.78
N ARG A 225 -4.99 -12.84 -8.77
CA ARG A 225 -4.69 -14.25 -9.11
C ARG A 225 -4.59 -14.50 -10.61
N PHE A 226 -5.10 -13.58 -11.40
CA PHE A 226 -5.14 -13.72 -12.86
C PHE A 226 -3.97 -12.99 -13.50
N ASP A 227 -3.55 -13.48 -14.65
CA ASP A 227 -2.67 -12.70 -15.52
C ASP A 227 -3.44 -11.45 -15.98
N LEU A 228 -2.83 -10.28 -15.86
CA LEU A 228 -3.43 -9.02 -16.26
C LEU A 228 -3.89 -9.03 -17.74
N ALA A 229 -3.23 -9.81 -18.60
CA ALA A 229 -3.60 -9.98 -20.00
C ALA A 229 -4.98 -10.67 -20.19
N ASN A 230 -5.45 -11.43 -19.19
CA ASN A 230 -6.73 -12.13 -19.20
C ASN A 230 -7.85 -11.34 -18.52
N LEU A 231 -7.59 -10.11 -18.13
CA LEU A 231 -8.57 -9.22 -17.52
C LEU A 231 -8.93 -8.08 -18.48
N LYS A 232 -10.21 -7.73 -18.54
CA LYS A 232 -10.64 -6.51 -19.26
C LYS A 232 -10.53 -5.31 -18.34
N HIS A 233 -9.87 -4.29 -18.83
CA HIS A 233 -9.70 -3.04 -18.11
C HIS A 233 -10.36 -1.90 -18.89
N SER A 234 -11.04 -1.02 -18.18
CA SER A 234 -11.62 0.20 -18.77
C SER A 234 -11.60 1.35 -17.78
N ALA A 235 -11.46 2.57 -18.28
CA ALA A 235 -11.61 3.75 -17.46
C ALA A 235 -13.02 3.79 -16.85
N HIS A 236 -13.11 4.16 -15.58
CA HIS A 236 -14.38 4.32 -14.87
C HIS A 236 -14.57 5.77 -14.46
N CYS A 237 -15.76 6.31 -14.68
CA CYS A 237 -16.13 7.66 -14.24
C CYS A 237 -16.85 7.56 -12.90
N LEU A 238 -16.18 7.99 -11.83
CA LEU A 238 -16.79 8.07 -10.51
C LEU A 238 -17.86 9.18 -10.48
N THR A 239 -18.90 9.01 -9.66
CA THR A 239 -19.77 10.14 -9.34
C THR A 239 -19.02 11.15 -8.49
N CYS A 240 -19.37 12.44 -8.58
CA CYS A 240 -18.73 13.50 -7.79
C CYS A 240 -18.73 13.22 -6.28
N ASP A 241 -19.78 12.57 -5.77
CA ASP A 241 -19.90 12.20 -4.36
C ASP A 241 -18.87 11.11 -3.98
N ILE A 242 -18.74 10.06 -4.79
CA ILE A 242 -17.77 8.97 -4.56
C ILE A 242 -16.33 9.49 -4.67
N GLU A 243 -16.05 10.31 -5.67
CA GLU A 243 -14.73 10.95 -5.83
C GLU A 243 -14.36 11.78 -4.59
N LYS A 244 -15.28 12.65 -4.14
CA LYS A 244 -15.10 13.45 -2.93
C LYS A 244 -14.82 12.59 -1.69
N ARG A 245 -15.57 11.49 -1.51
CA ARG A 245 -15.35 10.57 -0.39
C ARG A 245 -14.01 9.87 -0.46
N CYS A 246 -13.53 9.50 -1.66
CA CYS A 246 -12.19 8.93 -1.86
C CYS A 246 -11.09 9.90 -1.44
N LEU A 247 -11.19 11.16 -1.88
CA LEU A 247 -10.25 12.22 -1.48
C LEU A 247 -10.24 12.43 0.03
N GLN A 248 -11.43 12.51 0.65
CA GLN A 248 -11.56 12.67 2.10
C GLN A 248 -10.99 11.48 2.87
N LEU A 249 -11.21 10.26 2.42
CA LEU A 249 -10.67 9.05 3.05
C LEU A 249 -9.14 9.05 3.03
N VAL A 250 -8.53 9.40 1.89
CA VAL A 250 -7.06 9.48 1.74
C VAL A 250 -6.49 10.58 2.64
N HIS A 251 -7.16 11.73 2.71
CA HIS A 251 -6.79 12.83 3.60
C HIS A 251 -6.85 12.44 5.08
N ASP A 252 -7.93 11.76 5.53
CA ASP A 252 -8.08 11.30 6.92
C ASP A 252 -6.97 10.31 7.34
N LEU A 253 -6.49 9.52 6.38
CA LEU A 253 -5.36 8.63 6.59
C LEU A 253 -4.00 9.34 6.51
N ASN A 254 -4.00 10.67 6.31
CA ASN A 254 -2.81 11.51 6.13
C ASN A 254 -1.91 11.01 4.99
N LEU A 255 -2.51 10.67 3.87
CA LEU A 255 -1.81 10.21 2.68
C LEU A 255 -1.92 11.24 1.56
N ASN A 256 -0.87 11.32 0.71
CA ASN A 256 -0.86 12.08 -0.53
C ASN A 256 -1.01 11.18 -1.77
N TYR A 257 -0.90 9.86 -1.56
CA TYR A 257 -1.10 8.83 -2.57
C TYR A 257 -1.78 7.62 -1.93
N ALA A 258 -2.78 7.08 -2.60
CA ALA A 258 -3.35 5.79 -2.23
C ALA A 258 -3.99 5.10 -3.43
N ALA A 259 -3.99 3.77 -3.42
CA ALA A 259 -4.80 2.95 -4.29
C ALA A 259 -5.91 2.31 -3.44
N ILE A 260 -7.17 2.61 -3.76
CA ILE A 260 -8.34 2.11 -3.06
C ILE A 260 -8.97 1.02 -3.91
N ASP A 261 -9.28 -0.11 -3.31
CA ASP A 261 -9.98 -1.21 -3.96
C ASP A 261 -11.44 -1.22 -3.52
N PHE A 262 -12.34 -1.27 -4.51
CA PHE A 262 -13.78 -1.43 -4.33
C PHE A 262 -14.30 -2.63 -5.10
N ILE A 263 -15.44 -3.12 -4.69
CA ILE A 263 -16.36 -3.88 -5.53
C ILE A 263 -17.45 -2.92 -6.02
N LEU A 264 -17.74 -2.93 -7.31
CA LEU A 264 -18.94 -2.35 -7.88
C LEU A 264 -19.98 -3.46 -8.02
N ARG A 265 -21.15 -3.28 -7.42
CA ARG A 265 -22.27 -4.22 -7.53
C ARG A 265 -23.13 -3.91 -8.76
N ASP A 266 -23.97 -4.87 -9.17
CA ASP A 266 -24.87 -4.69 -10.32
C ASP A 266 -25.88 -3.55 -10.13
N ASN A 267 -26.19 -3.19 -8.88
CA ASN A 267 -27.08 -2.05 -8.55
C ASN A 267 -26.35 -0.69 -8.51
N GLY A 268 -25.05 -0.64 -8.87
CA GLY A 268 -24.24 0.56 -8.86
C GLY A 268 -23.64 0.93 -7.50
N GLU A 269 -23.81 0.11 -6.47
CA GLU A 269 -23.26 0.35 -5.13
C GLU A 269 -21.76 0.08 -5.09
N TYR A 270 -20.99 1.03 -4.52
CA TYR A 270 -19.56 0.91 -4.27
C TYR A 270 -19.32 0.33 -2.88
N VAL A 271 -18.77 -0.88 -2.81
CA VAL A 271 -18.40 -1.53 -1.55
C VAL A 271 -16.90 -1.46 -1.36
N PHE A 272 -16.47 -0.75 -0.33
CA PHE A 272 -15.06 -0.56 0.00
C PHE A 272 -14.42 -1.89 0.45
N LEU A 273 -13.21 -2.16 -0.04
CA LEU A 273 -12.43 -3.32 0.37
C LEU A 273 -11.18 -2.96 1.17
N GLU A 274 -10.31 -2.12 0.60
CA GLU A 274 -9.05 -1.74 1.24
C GLU A 274 -8.44 -0.47 0.65
N VAL A 275 -7.53 0.14 1.40
CA VAL A 275 -6.59 1.17 0.94
C VAL A 275 -5.19 0.56 0.89
N ASN A 276 -4.49 0.76 -0.21
CA ASN A 276 -3.09 0.43 -0.34
C ASN A 276 -2.27 1.73 -0.49
N PRO A 277 -1.58 2.19 0.57
CA PRO A 277 -0.84 3.46 0.55
C PRO A 277 0.42 3.41 -0.33
N ASN A 278 0.83 2.23 -0.79
CA ASN A 278 1.93 1.99 -1.72
C ASN A 278 1.49 1.15 -2.92
N GLY A 279 0.23 1.30 -3.35
CA GLY A 279 -0.36 0.53 -4.44
C GLY A 279 0.43 0.69 -5.76
N GLN A 280 0.56 -0.40 -6.50
CA GLN A 280 1.14 -0.35 -7.85
C GLN A 280 0.09 0.19 -8.83
N TYR A 281 0.53 1.05 -9.75
CA TYR A 281 -0.30 1.66 -10.78
C TYR A 281 0.28 1.54 -12.20
N GLY A 282 1.57 1.18 -12.34
CA GLY A 282 2.22 1.16 -13.65
C GLY A 282 1.48 0.32 -14.68
N TRP A 283 0.92 -0.81 -14.27
CA TRP A 283 0.09 -1.66 -15.13
C TRP A 283 -1.18 -0.96 -15.67
N ILE A 284 -1.70 0.04 -14.94
CA ILE A 284 -2.86 0.83 -15.39
C ILE A 284 -2.44 1.72 -16.56
N GLU A 285 -1.29 2.38 -16.45
CA GLU A 285 -0.74 3.22 -17.54
C GLU A 285 -0.43 2.39 -18.78
N ASP A 286 0.06 1.15 -18.59
CA ASP A 286 0.39 0.26 -19.71
C ASP A 286 -0.87 -0.19 -20.49
N VAL A 287 -2.04 -0.20 -19.84
CA VAL A 287 -3.29 -0.72 -20.42
C VAL A 287 -4.29 0.37 -20.82
N ILE A 288 -4.34 1.49 -20.11
CA ILE A 288 -5.44 2.49 -20.25
C ILE A 288 -4.91 3.94 -20.47
N ASP A 289 -3.67 4.17 -20.73
CA ASP A 289 -3.07 5.49 -21.02
C ASP A 289 -3.56 6.63 -20.06
N MET A 290 -3.57 6.36 -18.76
CA MET A 290 -3.89 7.36 -17.74
C MET A 290 -2.61 8.06 -17.26
N PRO A 291 -2.55 9.39 -17.13
CA PRO A 291 -1.32 10.13 -16.81
C PRO A 291 -0.98 10.09 -15.32
N ILE A 292 -0.96 8.90 -14.71
CA ILE A 292 -0.76 8.69 -13.26
C ILE A 292 0.65 9.07 -12.84
N THR A 293 1.68 8.59 -13.58
CA THR A 293 3.08 8.92 -13.31
C THR A 293 3.37 10.40 -13.47
N GLU A 294 2.77 11.03 -14.50
CA GLU A 294 2.94 12.47 -14.75
C GLU A 294 2.32 13.29 -13.62
N THR A 295 1.09 12.98 -13.23
CA THR A 295 0.40 13.63 -12.08
C THR A 295 1.20 13.50 -10.78
N LEU A 296 1.79 12.33 -10.54
CA LEU A 296 2.62 12.11 -9.35
C LEU A 296 3.92 12.91 -9.41
N ALA A 297 4.54 13.02 -10.60
CA ALA A 297 5.73 13.85 -10.80
C ALA A 297 5.42 15.34 -10.58
N GLU A 298 4.30 15.83 -11.14
CA GLU A 298 3.82 17.20 -10.92
C GLU A 298 3.58 17.50 -9.44
N LEU A 299 2.97 16.57 -8.71
CA LEU A 299 2.74 16.71 -7.27
C LEU A 299 4.06 16.87 -6.50
N LEU A 300 5.07 16.05 -6.80
CA LEU A 300 6.38 16.13 -6.16
C LEU A 300 7.09 17.45 -6.48
N VAL A 301 7.13 17.85 -7.78
CA VAL A 301 7.81 19.07 -8.23
C VAL A 301 7.16 20.32 -7.64
N ARG A 302 5.83 20.39 -7.60
CA ARG A 302 5.10 21.53 -7.02
C ARG A 302 5.49 21.79 -5.56
N HIS A 303 5.72 20.76 -4.79
CA HIS A 303 6.08 20.88 -3.37
C HIS A 303 7.57 21.04 -3.12
N THR A 304 8.43 20.91 -4.15
CA THR A 304 9.87 21.20 -4.03
C THR A 304 10.16 22.70 -4.15
N ILE A 305 9.29 23.49 -4.80
CA ILE A 305 9.52 24.92 -5.12
C ILE A 305 9.18 25.86 -3.93
N GLN A 306 8.72 25.34 -2.81
CA GLN A 306 8.25 26.16 -1.66
C GLN A 306 9.33 26.49 -0.62
N PHE A 307 10.64 26.45 -0.97
CA PHE A 307 11.74 26.88 -0.10
C PHE A 307 12.54 28.00 -0.71
#